data_ed88126c19b45ada589500386a101a87
#
_entry.id   ed88126c19b45ada589500386a101a87
#
_cell.length_a   1.000
_cell.length_b   1.000
_cell.length_c   1.000
_cell.angle_alpha   90.00
_cell.angle_beta   90.00
_cell.angle_gamma   90.00
#
_symmetry.space_group_name_H-M   'P 1'
#
loop_
_entity.id
_entity.type
_entity.pdbx_description
1 polymer ?
#
loop_
_entity_poly.entity_id
_entity_poly.type
_entity_poly.pdbx_seq_one_letter_code
_entity_poly.pdbx_strand_id
1 'polypeptide(L)'
;LPDLTQFNHKIGRSSSTRLHRIDELLSEPHAPYTLDDMIAFSEDEHDGPNDSIWRTGSRKDGVQTLATIGVWLHDDAKPDIYVKIRYSPDDQGKEDIYQLDGAHLFPSR
;
A
#
# COMPACT_ATOMS: atom_id res chain seq x y z
N LEU A 1 10.29 -16.95 -19.81
CA LEU A 1 9.34 -15.92 -19.38
C LEU A 1 8.88 -15.11 -20.61
N PRO A 2 7.61 -14.77 -20.68
CA PRO A 2 7.15 -13.91 -21.75
C PRO A 2 7.82 -12.54 -21.67
N ASP A 3 8.09 -11.95 -22.84
CA ASP A 3 8.59 -10.60 -22.90
C ASP A 3 7.48 -9.62 -22.52
N LEU A 4 7.64 -8.95 -21.38
CA LEU A 4 6.65 -8.02 -20.86
C LEU A 4 6.75 -6.62 -21.44
N THR A 5 7.79 -6.32 -22.24
CA THR A 5 7.95 -4.98 -22.82
C THR A 5 6.80 -4.61 -23.76
N GLN A 6 6.21 -5.59 -24.43
CA GLN A 6 5.07 -5.38 -25.30
C GLN A 6 3.82 -4.87 -24.57
N PHE A 7 3.76 -5.00 -23.25
CA PHE A 7 2.64 -4.54 -22.44
C PHE A 7 2.85 -3.14 -21.87
N ASN A 8 4.08 -2.63 -21.88
CA ASN A 8 4.41 -1.35 -21.23
C ASN A 8 3.62 -0.18 -21.80
N HIS A 9 3.35 -0.17 -23.10
CA HIS A 9 2.58 0.91 -23.72
C HIS A 9 1.10 0.90 -23.32
N LYS A 10 0.62 -0.20 -22.72
CA LYS A 10 -0.74 -0.32 -22.21
C LYS A 10 -0.86 0.09 -20.74
N ILE A 11 0.27 0.33 -20.08
CA ILE A 11 0.27 0.76 -18.69
C ILE A 11 -0.18 2.21 -18.64
N GLY A 12 -1.23 2.48 -17.89
CA GLY A 12 -1.77 3.82 -17.76
C GLY A 12 -0.84 4.74 -16.96
N ARG A 13 -1.08 6.05 -17.11
CA ARG A 13 -0.30 7.09 -16.43
C ARG A 13 -0.21 6.86 -14.93
N SER A 14 -1.31 6.52 -14.30
CA SER A 14 -1.36 6.31 -12.85
C SER A 14 -0.46 5.16 -12.40
N SER A 15 -0.44 4.05 -13.14
CA SER A 15 0.42 2.91 -12.82
C SER A 15 1.90 3.27 -12.97
N SER A 16 2.25 3.97 -14.03
CA SER A 16 3.62 4.43 -14.26
C SER A 16 4.08 5.40 -13.17
N THR A 17 3.24 6.36 -12.80
CA THR A 17 3.54 7.35 -11.76
C THR A 17 3.75 6.67 -10.41
N ARG A 18 2.91 5.71 -10.05
CA ARG A 18 3.05 4.96 -8.80
C ARG A 18 4.31 4.12 -8.76
N LEU A 19 4.66 3.47 -9.87
CA LEU A 19 5.91 2.72 -9.96
C LEU A 19 7.11 3.63 -9.79
N HIS A 20 7.11 4.78 -10.47
CA HIS A 20 8.18 5.76 -10.35
C HIS A 20 8.32 6.24 -8.89
N ARG A 21 7.20 6.51 -8.24
CA ARG A 21 7.21 6.96 -6.84
C ARG A 21 7.78 5.89 -5.89
N ILE A 22 7.39 4.62 -6.06
CA ILE A 22 7.94 3.57 -5.19
C ILE A 22 9.43 3.39 -5.41
N ASP A 23 9.91 3.53 -6.65
CA ASP A 23 11.33 3.50 -6.96
C ASP A 23 12.08 4.65 -6.27
N GLU A 24 11.51 5.86 -6.24
CA GLU A 24 12.07 6.98 -5.50
C GLU A 24 12.16 6.67 -4.01
N LEU A 25 11.09 6.17 -3.40
CA LEU A 25 11.05 5.85 -1.98
C LEU A 25 12.06 4.77 -1.60
N LEU A 26 12.26 3.77 -2.45
CA LEU A 26 13.20 2.68 -2.20
C LEU A 26 14.64 3.04 -2.56
N SER A 27 14.88 4.09 -3.32
CA SER A 27 16.23 4.48 -3.73
C SER A 27 16.96 5.31 -2.69
N GLU A 28 16.27 5.88 -1.71
CA GLU A 28 16.91 6.61 -0.63
C GLU A 28 17.73 5.66 0.25
N PRO A 29 18.95 6.06 0.67
CA PRO A 29 19.74 5.24 1.57
C PRO A 29 18.99 5.01 2.87
N HIS A 30 18.53 3.79 3.07
CA HIS A 30 17.73 3.43 4.22
C HIS A 30 17.86 1.94 4.47
N ALA A 31 18.44 1.58 5.57
CA ALA A 31 18.59 0.16 5.90
C ALA A 31 18.54 -0.04 7.40
N PRO A 32 17.88 -1.09 7.86
CA PRO A 32 16.89 -1.89 7.17
C PRO A 32 15.52 -1.19 7.14
N TYR A 33 14.66 -1.56 6.21
CA TYR A 33 13.28 -1.07 6.20
C TYR A 33 12.48 -1.75 7.29
N THR A 34 11.59 -0.98 7.91
CA THR A 34 10.69 -1.46 8.96
C THR A 34 9.26 -1.61 8.42
N LEU A 35 8.40 -2.25 9.20
CA LEU A 35 6.98 -2.31 8.85
C LEU A 35 6.38 -0.90 8.75
N ASP A 36 6.76 0.00 9.66
CA ASP A 36 6.28 1.39 9.61
C ASP A 36 6.70 2.10 8.32
N ASP A 37 7.91 1.85 7.83
CA ASP A 37 8.35 2.38 6.53
C ASP A 37 7.47 1.87 5.39
N MET A 38 7.18 0.58 5.36
CA MET A 38 6.36 -0.03 4.32
C MET A 38 4.93 0.47 4.38
N ILE A 39 4.38 0.65 5.58
CA ILE A 39 3.06 1.25 5.77
C ILE A 39 3.05 2.68 5.23
N ALA A 40 4.06 3.47 5.57
CA ALA A 40 4.18 4.85 5.08
C ALA A 40 4.24 4.89 3.55
N PHE A 41 4.99 3.99 2.92
CA PHE A 41 5.06 3.90 1.47
C PHE A 41 3.69 3.57 0.85
N SER A 42 2.96 2.64 1.45
CA SER A 42 1.64 2.26 0.96
C SER A 42 0.60 3.38 1.08
N GLU A 43 0.82 4.31 1.97
CA GLU A 43 -0.08 5.43 2.23
C GLU A 43 0.39 6.74 1.58
N ASP A 44 1.41 6.68 0.73
CA ASP A 44 1.98 7.85 0.08
C ASP A 44 0.98 8.53 -0.87
N GLU A 45 0.82 9.83 -0.71
CA GLU A 45 -0.08 10.66 -1.52
C GLU A 45 0.67 11.74 -2.31
N HIS A 46 1.95 11.53 -2.58
CA HIS A 46 2.84 12.52 -3.20
C HIS A 46 2.35 13.04 -4.56
N ASP A 47 1.74 12.18 -5.36
CA ASP A 47 1.34 12.50 -6.74
C ASP A 47 -0.14 12.84 -6.86
N GLY A 48 -0.77 13.23 -5.78
CA GLY A 48 -2.15 13.68 -5.77
C GLY A 48 -3.18 12.56 -5.68
N PRO A 49 -4.46 12.89 -5.76
CA PRO A 49 -5.53 11.94 -5.41
C PRO A 49 -5.72 10.80 -6.41
N ASN A 50 -5.24 10.95 -7.65
CA ASN A 50 -5.52 9.97 -8.70
C ASN A 50 -4.30 9.12 -9.09
N ASP A 51 -3.09 9.61 -8.82
CA ASP A 51 -1.86 9.00 -9.32
C ASP A 51 -0.91 8.54 -8.23
N SER A 52 -1.27 8.71 -6.96
CA SER A 52 -0.45 8.30 -5.82
C SER A 52 -0.55 6.81 -5.54
N ILE A 53 0.36 6.28 -4.74
CA ILE A 53 0.29 4.91 -4.24
C ILE A 53 -1.01 4.74 -3.45
N TRP A 54 -1.30 5.65 -2.52
CA TRP A 54 -2.59 5.72 -1.87
C TRP A 54 -3.49 6.71 -2.62
N ARG A 55 -4.49 6.19 -3.30
CA ARG A 55 -5.41 7.00 -4.10
C ARG A 55 -6.64 7.38 -3.28
N THR A 56 -6.91 8.66 -3.20
CA THR A 56 -8.14 9.15 -2.57
C THR A 56 -9.26 9.43 -3.59
N GLY A 57 -8.90 9.64 -4.84
CA GLY A 57 -9.83 9.94 -5.92
C GLY A 57 -10.36 11.37 -5.86
N SER A 58 -10.40 12.04 -6.99
CA SER A 58 -10.97 13.40 -7.08
C SER A 58 -12.23 13.44 -7.91
N ARG A 59 -12.53 12.38 -8.63
CA ARG A 59 -13.70 12.28 -9.51
C ARG A 59 -14.72 11.35 -8.91
N LYS A 60 -15.99 11.58 -9.22
CA LYS A 60 -17.11 10.75 -8.74
C LYS A 60 -16.92 9.27 -9.07
N ASP A 61 -16.34 8.97 -10.22
CA ASP A 61 -16.03 7.63 -10.70
C ASP A 61 -14.53 7.29 -10.61
N GLY A 62 -13.77 8.09 -9.85
CA GLY A 62 -12.34 7.90 -9.71
C GLY A 62 -11.98 6.65 -8.93
N VAL A 63 -10.89 6.01 -9.35
CA VAL A 63 -10.36 4.84 -8.65
C VAL A 63 -9.76 5.27 -7.32
N GLN A 64 -10.08 4.51 -6.28
CA GLN A 64 -9.58 4.77 -4.92
C GLN A 64 -8.94 3.52 -4.36
N THR A 65 -7.95 3.71 -3.49
CA THR A 65 -7.38 2.63 -2.70
C THR A 65 -8.37 2.29 -1.58
N LEU A 66 -8.74 1.03 -1.48
CA LEU A 66 -9.71 0.57 -0.49
C LEU A 66 -9.06 0.02 0.77
N ALA A 67 -7.88 -0.57 0.64
CA ALA A 67 -7.22 -1.19 1.78
C ALA A 67 -5.72 -1.25 1.58
N THR A 68 -5.00 -1.25 2.68
CA THR A 68 -3.59 -1.61 2.78
C THR A 68 -3.47 -2.71 3.81
N ILE A 69 -2.70 -3.76 3.48
CA ILE A 69 -2.40 -4.84 4.39
C ILE A 69 -0.88 -4.97 4.44
N GLY A 70 -0.32 -4.80 5.64
CA GLY A 70 1.10 -5.01 5.89
C GLY A 70 1.30 -6.20 6.81
N VAL A 71 2.25 -7.04 6.48
CA VAL A 71 2.59 -8.21 7.29
C VAL A 71 4.08 -8.19 7.59
N TRP A 72 4.42 -8.21 8.85
CA TRP A 72 5.81 -8.34 9.28
C TRP A 72 6.06 -9.79 9.71
N LEU A 73 6.88 -10.48 8.95
CA LEU A 73 7.22 -11.87 9.22
C LEU A 73 8.45 -11.92 10.14
N HIS A 74 8.36 -12.75 11.16
CA HIS A 74 9.45 -13.00 12.09
C HIS A 74 9.93 -14.45 11.94
N ASP A 75 11.23 -14.69 12.14
CA ASP A 75 11.80 -16.03 12.00
C ASP A 75 11.30 -16.99 13.07
N ASP A 76 11.15 -16.52 14.29
CA ASP A 76 10.84 -17.35 15.47
C ASP A 76 9.61 -16.86 16.24
N ALA A 77 8.82 -15.97 15.64
CA ALA A 77 7.62 -15.44 16.25
C ALA A 77 6.50 -15.36 15.22
N LYS A 78 5.27 -15.19 15.72
CA LYS A 78 4.11 -15.02 14.86
C LYS A 78 4.14 -13.64 14.19
N PRO A 79 3.58 -13.51 12.98
CA PRO A 79 3.61 -12.25 12.26
C PRO A 79 2.80 -11.16 12.94
N ASP A 80 3.23 -9.92 12.80
CA ASP A 80 2.42 -8.74 13.09
C ASP A 80 1.70 -8.33 11.82
N ILE A 81 0.45 -7.91 11.95
CA ILE A 81 -0.40 -7.56 10.81
C ILE A 81 -0.99 -6.17 11.02
N TYR A 82 -0.88 -5.36 9.98
CA TYR A 82 -1.51 -4.05 9.90
C TYR A 82 -2.55 -4.08 8.78
N VAL A 83 -3.74 -3.59 9.07
CA VAL A 83 -4.82 -3.47 8.08
C VAL A 83 -5.42 -2.09 8.18
N LYS A 84 -5.44 -1.37 7.06
CA LYS A 84 -6.15 -0.10 6.93
C LYS A 84 -7.23 -0.29 5.89
N ILE A 85 -8.46 -0.03 6.26
CA ILE A 85 -9.61 -0.18 5.38
C ILE A 85 -10.28 1.19 5.23
N ARG A 86 -10.52 1.57 3.99
CA ARG A 86 -11.30 2.74 3.65
C ARG A 86 -12.66 2.29 3.16
N TYR A 87 -13.70 2.85 3.74
CA TYR A 87 -15.06 2.54 3.35
C TYR A 87 -15.46 3.28 2.06
N SER A 88 -16.74 3.47 1.85
CA SER A 88 -17.24 4.13 0.64
C SER A 88 -16.68 5.55 0.50
N PRO A 89 -16.46 6.05 -0.73
CA PRO A 89 -16.17 7.45 -0.99
C PRO A 89 -17.19 8.40 -0.34
N ASP A 90 -18.43 7.96 -0.21
CA ASP A 90 -19.51 8.74 0.38
C ASP A 90 -19.36 8.92 1.89
N ASP A 91 -18.50 8.15 2.53
CA ASP A 91 -18.22 8.24 3.97
C ASP A 91 -17.15 9.29 4.30
N GLN A 92 -16.84 10.17 3.36
CA GLN A 92 -15.92 11.30 3.54
C GLN A 92 -14.53 10.88 4.04
N GLY A 93 -14.03 9.77 3.51
CA GLY A 93 -12.69 9.29 3.84
C GLY A 93 -12.59 8.59 5.18
N LYS A 94 -13.68 8.10 5.73
CA LYS A 94 -13.65 7.29 6.94
C LYS A 94 -12.77 6.06 6.75
N GLU A 95 -11.88 5.83 7.70
CA GLU A 95 -10.91 4.74 7.66
C GLU A 95 -10.89 4.01 8.99
N ASP A 96 -10.75 2.69 8.95
CA ASP A 96 -10.46 1.88 10.13
C ASP A 96 -9.05 1.29 10.02
N ILE A 97 -8.31 1.37 11.11
CA ILE A 97 -6.97 0.84 11.20
C ILE A 97 -6.95 -0.24 12.28
N TYR A 98 -6.44 -1.40 11.91
CA TYR A 98 -6.29 -2.53 12.81
C TYR A 98 -4.83 -2.91 12.87
N GLN A 99 -4.28 -3.00 14.08
CA GLN A 99 -2.95 -3.55 14.32
C GLN A 99 -3.13 -4.82 15.14
N LEU A 100 -2.78 -5.95 14.54
CA LEU A 100 -3.00 -7.26 15.10
C LEU A 100 -1.66 -7.92 15.31
N ASP A 101 -1.37 -8.37 16.53
CA ASP A 101 -0.22 -9.19 16.75
C ASP A 101 -0.55 -10.66 16.47
N GLY A 102 0.46 -11.44 16.08
CA GLY A 102 0.26 -12.83 15.71
C GLY A 102 -0.24 -13.70 16.85
N ALA A 103 0.02 -13.30 18.09
CA ALA A 103 -0.43 -14.06 19.25
C ALA A 103 -1.96 -14.07 19.39
N HIS A 104 -2.63 -13.01 18.92
CA HIS A 104 -4.09 -12.95 18.90
C HIS A 104 -4.70 -13.74 17.76
N LEU A 105 -4.04 -13.70 16.57
CA LEU A 105 -4.55 -14.35 15.38
C LEU A 105 -4.27 -15.84 15.34
N PHE A 106 -3.14 -16.25 15.91
CA PHE A 106 -2.65 -17.63 15.89
C PHE A 106 -2.32 -18.07 17.32
N PRO A 107 -3.33 -18.23 18.18
CA PRO A 107 -3.07 -18.58 19.57
C PRO A 107 -2.38 -19.94 19.67
N SER A 108 -1.50 -20.07 20.65
CA SER A 108 -0.84 -21.35 20.94
C SER A 108 -1.86 -22.35 21.41
N ARG A 109 -1.70 -23.59 20.95
CA ARG A 109 -2.52 -24.72 21.39
C ARG A 109 -2.00 -25.29 22.71
#